data_6728b48671756a4593dd6d532355c917
#
_entry.id   6728b48671756a4593dd6d532355c917
#
_cell.length_a   1.000
_cell.length_b   1.000
_cell.length_c   1.000
_cell.angle_alpha   90.00
_cell.angle_beta   90.00
_cell.angle_gamma   90.00
#
_symmetry.space_group_name_H-M   'P 1'
#
loop_
_entity.id
_entity.type
_entity.pdbx_description
1 polymer ?
#
loop_
_entity_poly.entity_id
_entity_poly.type
_entity_poly.pdbx_seq_one_letter_code
_entity_poly.pdbx_strand_id
1 'polypeptide(L)'
;MRVLSDQITMQPNKQNQSTFFDLAIAKRGSSNHVLATINRVVNFTEAEQLVAATYGKGGRPACRVGVLLRVMILQHLYGLSDPQAEEQLKDRLSFQKFVQLDAQEAVPDETTICRFRQRLIECGLHEKLLGLLNTQLEKRGYIVKRTTLVDATLVESSRKRPDVKAAAEGRAPDADASYTRKYNRSFYGYKAHISSDAKHHLIRTAVVSTAKAQDCHLFEQIAPADTKEIYGDKAYDTKANKAWMRKHRIRNGIEKKGAYHIKLTDWDRRNNRRKRRVRTHIERIFAHLKKWQFYRKVRYLGLVRNQLELTLKAVAYNLKRLAGIMQMQAK
;
A
#
# COMPACT_ATOMS: atom_id res chain seq x y z
N MET A 1 31.04 -20.82 -6.67
CA MET A 1 29.69 -20.39 -7.10
C MET A 1 29.80 -18.95 -7.55
N ARG A 2 29.90 -18.70 -8.85
CA ARG A 2 29.99 -17.34 -9.41
C ARG A 2 28.58 -16.78 -9.50
N VAL A 3 28.28 -15.76 -8.71
CA VAL A 3 27.11 -14.91 -8.87
C VAL A 3 27.40 -14.00 -10.05
N LEU A 4 26.81 -14.29 -11.20
CA LEU A 4 26.79 -13.38 -12.35
C LEU A 4 25.92 -12.17 -11.97
N SER A 5 26.57 -11.08 -11.59
CA SER A 5 25.94 -9.78 -11.48
C SER A 5 25.68 -9.24 -12.88
N ASP A 6 24.50 -9.52 -13.44
CA ASP A 6 24.04 -8.83 -14.65
C ASP A 6 23.91 -7.33 -14.36
N GLN A 7 24.93 -6.59 -14.71
CA GLN A 7 24.92 -5.12 -14.65
C GLN A 7 24.05 -4.60 -15.81
N ILE A 8 22.86 -4.13 -15.49
CA ILE A 8 21.89 -3.59 -16.47
C ILE A 8 22.02 -2.07 -16.49
N THR A 9 22.30 -1.49 -17.65
CA THR A 9 22.32 -0.04 -17.87
C THR A 9 20.92 0.54 -18.07
N MET A 10 20.67 1.74 -17.57
CA MET A 10 19.43 2.46 -17.85
C MET A 10 19.45 3.13 -19.23
N GLN A 11 18.31 3.12 -19.93
CA GLN A 11 18.14 3.97 -21.09
C GLN A 11 18.18 5.44 -20.65
N PRO A 12 18.95 6.33 -21.32
CA PRO A 12 18.90 7.75 -21.08
C PRO A 12 17.49 8.27 -21.42
N ASN A 13 17.05 9.24 -20.64
CA ASN A 13 15.79 9.94 -20.88
C ASN A 13 15.96 10.70 -22.22
N LYS A 14 15.53 10.10 -23.34
CA LYS A 14 15.50 10.80 -24.62
C LYS A 14 14.55 11.97 -24.48
N GLN A 15 15.03 13.18 -24.68
CA GLN A 15 14.22 14.38 -24.80
C GLN A 15 13.14 14.07 -25.85
N ASN A 16 11.88 14.15 -25.44
CA ASN A 16 10.71 13.82 -26.25
C ASN A 16 10.66 14.68 -27.54
N GLN A 17 11.18 14.15 -28.62
CA GLN A 17 10.66 14.53 -29.93
C GLN A 17 9.39 13.70 -30.14
N SER A 18 8.23 14.31 -29.82
CA SER A 18 6.94 13.68 -30.09
C SER A 18 6.80 13.47 -31.61
N THR A 19 6.73 12.22 -32.00
CA THR A 19 6.44 11.85 -33.40
C THR A 19 5.00 12.26 -33.74
N PHE A 20 4.72 12.52 -35.02
CA PHE A 20 3.35 12.75 -35.52
C PHE A 20 2.37 11.66 -35.09
N PHE A 21 2.88 10.43 -34.93
CA PHE A 21 2.13 9.28 -34.44
C PHE A 21 1.75 9.41 -32.97
N ASP A 22 2.66 9.91 -32.11
CA ASP A 22 2.39 10.18 -30.70
C ASP A 22 1.29 11.25 -30.53
N LEU A 23 1.30 12.27 -31.37
CA LEU A 23 0.25 13.31 -31.43
C LEU A 23 -1.10 12.73 -31.89
N ALA A 24 -1.10 11.82 -32.86
CA ALA A 24 -2.32 11.17 -33.34
C ALA A 24 -2.91 10.23 -32.29
N ILE A 25 -2.07 9.43 -31.58
CA ILE A 25 -2.47 8.60 -30.45
C ILE A 25 -2.95 9.48 -29.27
N ALA A 26 -2.29 10.61 -29.03
CA ALA A 26 -2.69 11.55 -27.97
C ALA A 26 -4.12 12.07 -28.19
N LYS A 27 -4.54 12.28 -29.43
CA LYS A 27 -5.90 12.72 -29.77
C LYS A 27 -6.97 11.64 -29.72
N ARG A 28 -6.61 10.36 -29.96
CA ARG A 28 -7.59 9.24 -30.05
C ARG A 28 -7.96 8.57 -28.71
N GLY A 29 -7.17 8.72 -27.68
CA GLY A 29 -7.45 8.02 -26.43
C GLY A 29 -8.49 8.73 -25.58
N SER A 30 -9.58 8.06 -25.21
CA SER A 30 -10.43 8.53 -24.12
C SER A 30 -9.56 8.71 -22.88
N SER A 31 -9.62 9.89 -22.28
CA SER A 31 -8.90 10.14 -21.03
C SER A 31 -9.57 9.33 -19.92
N ASN A 32 -8.93 8.24 -19.47
CA ASN A 32 -9.31 7.68 -18.19
C ASN A 32 -9.05 8.76 -17.13
N HIS A 33 -10.12 9.40 -16.67
CA HIS A 33 -10.06 10.57 -15.80
C HIS A 33 -9.18 10.33 -14.57
N VAL A 34 -9.24 9.14 -13.98
CA VAL A 34 -8.44 8.78 -12.79
C VAL A 34 -6.95 8.75 -13.12
N LEU A 35 -6.56 8.04 -14.18
CA LEU A 35 -5.16 7.91 -14.59
C LEU A 35 -4.56 9.25 -15.05
N ALA A 36 -5.33 10.04 -15.82
CA ALA A 36 -4.92 11.38 -16.25
C ALA A 36 -4.72 12.31 -15.04
N THR A 37 -5.63 12.28 -14.06
CA THR A 37 -5.53 13.08 -12.85
C THR A 37 -4.30 12.67 -12.03
N ILE A 38 -4.00 11.38 -11.89
CA ILE A 38 -2.82 10.91 -11.17
C ILE A 38 -1.55 11.46 -11.85
N ASN A 39 -1.39 11.32 -13.16
CA ASN A 39 -0.21 11.81 -13.89
C ASN A 39 -0.02 13.31 -13.79
N ARG A 40 -1.13 14.08 -13.75
CA ARG A 40 -1.08 15.54 -13.61
C ARG A 40 -0.66 15.99 -12.21
N VAL A 41 -1.02 15.23 -11.18
CA VAL A 41 -0.92 15.68 -9.79
C VAL A 41 0.28 15.10 -9.08
N VAL A 42 0.66 13.86 -9.39
CA VAL A 42 1.72 13.14 -8.67
C VAL A 42 3.03 13.20 -9.44
N ASN A 43 4.07 13.67 -8.77
CA ASN A 43 5.44 13.64 -9.28
C ASN A 43 6.12 12.33 -8.83
N PHE A 44 6.53 11.52 -9.78
CA PHE A 44 7.23 10.26 -9.52
C PHE A 44 8.75 10.39 -9.54
N THR A 45 9.31 11.56 -9.90
CA THR A 45 10.75 11.76 -10.13
C THR A 45 11.60 11.35 -8.94
N GLU A 46 11.20 11.70 -7.72
CA GLU A 46 11.94 11.35 -6.51
C GLU A 46 11.98 9.82 -6.29
N ALA A 47 10.84 9.14 -6.49
CA ALA A 47 10.77 7.69 -6.41
C ALA A 47 11.57 7.04 -7.54
N GLU A 48 11.53 7.60 -8.75
CA GLU A 48 12.30 7.12 -9.91
C GLU A 48 13.81 7.22 -9.64
N GLN A 49 14.29 8.34 -9.10
CA GLN A 49 15.70 8.55 -8.77
C GLN A 49 16.21 7.57 -7.70
N LEU A 50 15.41 7.32 -6.66
CA LEU A 50 15.77 6.35 -5.62
C LEU A 50 15.95 4.93 -6.18
N VAL A 51 15.09 4.52 -7.10
CA VAL A 51 15.18 3.22 -7.73
C VAL A 51 16.31 3.21 -8.79
N ALA A 52 16.44 4.29 -9.55
CA ALA A 52 17.47 4.44 -10.58
C ALA A 52 18.88 4.26 -10.02
N ALA A 53 19.13 4.79 -8.81
CA ALA A 53 20.41 4.66 -8.11
C ALA A 53 20.84 3.20 -7.84
N THR A 54 19.92 2.24 -7.96
CA THR A 54 20.19 0.81 -7.75
C THR A 54 20.60 0.07 -9.02
N TYR A 55 20.59 0.75 -10.17
CA TYR A 55 21.00 0.17 -11.45
C TYR A 55 22.48 0.45 -11.73
N GLY A 56 23.19 -0.54 -12.24
CA GLY A 56 24.57 -0.40 -12.70
C GLY A 56 24.68 0.40 -14.01
N LYS A 57 25.91 0.82 -14.34
CA LYS A 57 26.20 1.59 -15.56
C LYS A 57 26.48 0.72 -16.81
N GLY A 58 26.49 -0.60 -16.71
CA GLY A 58 26.79 -1.54 -17.80
C GLY A 58 25.66 -2.52 -18.09
N GLY A 59 25.67 -3.18 -19.26
CA GLY A 59 24.71 -4.21 -19.68
C GLY A 59 23.62 -3.72 -20.64
N ARG A 60 22.63 -4.62 -20.93
CA ARG A 60 21.48 -4.29 -21.80
C ARG A 60 20.67 -3.15 -21.19
N PRO A 61 20.26 -2.15 -21.99
CA PRO A 61 19.41 -1.06 -21.51
C PRO A 61 18.15 -1.60 -20.81
N ALA A 62 17.95 -1.19 -19.57
CA ALA A 62 16.75 -1.57 -18.80
C ALA A 62 15.54 -0.74 -19.23
N CYS A 63 14.35 -1.31 -19.07
CA CYS A 63 13.12 -0.52 -19.15
C CYS A 63 13.16 0.64 -18.16
N ARG A 64 12.67 1.81 -18.57
CA ARG A 64 12.67 3.03 -17.72
C ARG A 64 11.99 2.78 -16.37
N VAL A 65 12.65 3.17 -15.30
CA VAL A 65 12.14 3.00 -13.92
C VAL A 65 10.76 3.63 -13.75
N GLY A 66 10.55 4.82 -14.33
CA GLY A 66 9.27 5.51 -14.26
C GLY A 66 8.12 4.73 -14.89
N VAL A 67 8.38 4.03 -16.01
CA VAL A 67 7.40 3.11 -16.63
C VAL A 67 7.08 1.97 -15.65
N LEU A 68 8.09 1.29 -15.13
CA LEU A 68 7.91 0.14 -14.22
C LEU A 68 7.22 0.50 -12.91
N LEU A 69 7.53 1.66 -12.30
CA LEU A 69 6.81 2.15 -11.12
C LEU A 69 5.32 2.38 -11.40
N ARG A 70 4.99 3.00 -12.54
CA ARG A 70 3.61 3.23 -12.93
C ARG A 70 2.89 1.93 -13.26
N VAL A 71 3.58 0.95 -13.88
CA VAL A 71 3.03 -0.41 -14.08
C VAL A 71 2.69 -1.06 -12.75
N MET A 72 3.57 -1.00 -11.74
CA MET A 72 3.27 -1.51 -10.40
C MET A 72 2.01 -0.87 -9.79
N ILE A 73 1.86 0.44 -9.92
CA ILE A 73 0.68 1.16 -9.46
C ILE A 73 -0.57 0.72 -10.23
N LEU A 74 -0.46 0.60 -11.56
CA LEU A 74 -1.55 0.16 -12.43
C LEU A 74 -2.06 -1.24 -12.05
N GLN A 75 -1.13 -2.18 -11.78
CA GLN A 75 -1.48 -3.52 -11.32
C GLN A 75 -2.35 -3.49 -10.06
N HIS A 76 -2.01 -2.62 -9.10
CA HIS A 76 -2.74 -2.52 -7.84
C HIS A 76 -4.04 -1.71 -7.96
N LEU A 77 -4.12 -0.76 -8.89
CA LEU A 77 -5.35 -0.03 -9.19
C LEU A 77 -6.43 -0.93 -9.81
N TYR A 78 -6.02 -1.85 -10.68
CA TYR A 78 -6.92 -2.70 -11.47
C TYR A 78 -6.89 -4.18 -11.07
N GLY A 79 -6.06 -4.56 -10.11
CA GLY A 79 -5.98 -5.93 -9.61
C GLY A 79 -5.28 -6.92 -10.56
N LEU A 80 -4.42 -6.46 -11.47
CA LEU A 80 -3.81 -7.26 -12.53
C LEU A 80 -2.64 -8.12 -12.00
N SER A 81 -2.48 -9.30 -12.56
CA SER A 81 -1.27 -10.12 -12.47
C SER A 81 -0.17 -9.58 -13.40
N ASP A 82 1.05 -10.16 -13.34
CA ASP A 82 2.14 -9.72 -14.21
C ASP A 82 1.82 -9.98 -15.69
N PRO A 83 1.37 -11.19 -16.10
CA PRO A 83 0.94 -11.44 -17.48
C PRO A 83 -0.21 -10.53 -17.92
N GLN A 84 -1.22 -10.35 -17.05
CA GLN A 84 -2.34 -9.45 -17.38
C GLN A 84 -1.92 -8.00 -17.53
N ALA A 85 -0.92 -7.53 -16.75
CA ALA A 85 -0.42 -6.17 -16.91
C ALA A 85 0.29 -5.98 -18.25
N GLU A 86 1.09 -6.94 -18.69
CA GLU A 86 1.71 -6.96 -20.01
C GLU A 86 0.66 -6.93 -21.12
N GLU A 87 -0.32 -7.86 -21.08
CA GLU A 87 -1.42 -7.94 -22.06
C GLU A 87 -2.21 -6.63 -22.15
N GLN A 88 -2.66 -6.11 -20.99
CA GLN A 88 -3.44 -4.87 -20.94
C GLN A 88 -2.65 -3.62 -21.38
N LEU A 89 -1.33 -3.63 -21.18
CA LEU A 89 -0.46 -2.56 -21.70
C LEU A 89 -0.34 -2.61 -23.22
N LYS A 90 -0.38 -3.79 -23.85
CA LYS A 90 -0.40 -3.93 -25.30
C LYS A 90 -1.72 -3.43 -25.90
N ASP A 91 -2.83 -3.70 -25.23
CA ASP A 91 -4.17 -3.43 -25.77
C ASP A 91 -4.69 -2.01 -25.47
N ARG A 92 -4.34 -1.42 -24.31
CA ARG A 92 -4.98 -0.18 -23.82
C ARG A 92 -4.10 1.04 -23.95
N LEU A 93 -4.41 1.91 -24.89
CA LEU A 93 -3.77 3.23 -25.06
C LEU A 93 -3.81 4.08 -23.78
N SER A 94 -4.88 4.02 -22.97
CA SER A 94 -4.98 4.75 -21.71
C SER A 94 -3.95 4.29 -20.68
N PHE A 95 -3.57 3.01 -20.70
CA PHE A 95 -2.55 2.43 -19.84
C PHE A 95 -1.16 2.84 -20.32
N GLN A 96 -0.89 2.75 -21.63
CA GLN A 96 0.37 3.22 -22.24
C GLN A 96 0.62 4.70 -21.93
N LYS A 97 -0.40 5.55 -22.07
CA LYS A 97 -0.33 6.96 -21.67
C LYS A 97 -0.05 7.17 -20.19
N PHE A 98 -0.69 6.38 -19.33
CA PHE A 98 -0.46 6.47 -17.89
C PHE A 98 0.98 6.11 -17.52
N VAL A 99 1.51 5.02 -18.06
CA VAL A 99 2.88 4.60 -17.79
C VAL A 99 3.92 5.43 -18.54
N GLN A 100 3.49 6.32 -19.43
CA GLN A 100 4.36 7.17 -20.26
C GLN A 100 5.27 6.32 -21.15
N LEU A 101 4.71 5.27 -21.76
CA LEU A 101 5.39 4.42 -22.72
C LEU A 101 5.36 5.13 -24.08
N ASP A 102 6.53 5.29 -24.69
CA ASP A 102 6.66 5.86 -26.03
C ASP A 102 6.26 4.81 -27.08
N ALA A 103 5.74 5.27 -28.25
CA ALA A 103 5.24 4.36 -29.29
C ALA A 103 6.31 3.39 -29.85
N GLN A 104 7.59 3.75 -29.73
CA GLN A 104 8.72 2.92 -30.17
C GLN A 104 9.30 2.04 -29.07
N GLU A 105 8.85 2.19 -27.82
CA GLU A 105 9.32 1.40 -26.69
C GLU A 105 8.57 0.07 -26.58
N ALA A 106 9.31 -0.98 -26.30
CA ALA A 106 8.72 -2.28 -26.02
C ALA A 106 7.94 -2.26 -24.69
N VAL A 107 6.78 -2.88 -24.68
CA VAL A 107 6.01 -3.10 -23.45
C VAL A 107 6.82 -4.00 -22.51
N PRO A 108 6.95 -3.65 -21.22
CA PRO A 108 7.61 -4.51 -20.24
C PRO A 108 6.91 -5.87 -20.15
N ASP A 109 7.68 -6.94 -20.27
CA ASP A 109 7.19 -8.30 -20.09
C ASP A 109 6.97 -8.66 -18.62
N GLU A 110 6.27 -9.76 -18.34
CA GLU A 110 5.98 -10.24 -17.00
C GLU A 110 7.24 -10.48 -16.16
N THR A 111 8.33 -10.97 -16.80
CA THR A 111 9.60 -11.26 -16.11
C THR A 111 10.30 -9.97 -15.70
N THR A 112 10.28 -8.95 -16.54
CA THR A 112 10.79 -7.60 -16.22
C THR A 112 10.02 -6.99 -15.05
N ILE A 113 8.69 -7.10 -15.05
CA ILE A 113 7.84 -6.64 -13.94
C ILE A 113 8.18 -7.39 -12.64
N CYS A 114 8.33 -8.71 -12.71
CA CYS A 114 8.69 -9.54 -11.57
C CYS A 114 10.08 -9.19 -11.00
N ARG A 115 11.09 -9.05 -11.86
CA ARG A 115 12.46 -8.67 -11.47
C ARG A 115 12.50 -7.26 -10.86
N PHE A 116 11.74 -6.34 -11.40
CA PHE A 116 11.64 -4.99 -10.84
C PHE A 116 11.04 -4.99 -9.44
N ARG A 117 9.98 -5.77 -9.20
CA ARG A 117 9.37 -5.97 -7.87
C ARG A 117 10.39 -6.50 -6.87
N GLN A 118 11.16 -7.51 -7.27
CA GLN A 118 12.20 -8.09 -6.42
C GLN A 118 13.27 -7.04 -6.06
N ARG A 119 13.68 -6.21 -7.02
CA ARG A 119 14.63 -5.12 -6.81
C ARG A 119 14.12 -4.09 -5.80
N LEU A 120 12.84 -3.71 -5.86
CA LEU A 120 12.23 -2.81 -4.86
C LEU A 120 12.33 -3.37 -3.43
N ILE A 121 12.22 -4.70 -3.30
CA ILE A 121 12.36 -5.39 -2.01
C ILE A 121 13.80 -5.37 -1.54
N GLU A 122 14.74 -5.79 -2.36
CA GLU A 122 16.18 -5.88 -2.04
C GLU A 122 16.77 -4.54 -1.63
N CYS A 123 16.31 -3.46 -2.24
CA CYS A 123 16.73 -2.09 -1.92
C CYS A 123 15.98 -1.46 -0.73
N GLY A 124 15.02 -2.16 -0.12
CA GLY A 124 14.20 -1.60 0.97
C GLY A 124 13.33 -0.40 0.58
N LEU A 125 13.13 -0.15 -0.73
CA LEU A 125 12.41 1.01 -1.24
C LEU A 125 10.89 0.90 -1.03
N HIS A 126 10.38 -0.31 -0.84
CA HIS A 126 8.97 -0.57 -0.58
C HIS A 126 8.44 0.18 0.66
N GLU A 127 9.26 0.42 1.68
CA GLU A 127 8.86 1.17 2.87
C GLU A 127 8.78 2.68 2.60
N LYS A 128 9.56 3.19 1.66
CA LYS A 128 9.65 4.64 1.37
C LYS A 128 8.58 5.14 0.41
N LEU A 129 8.10 4.30 -0.51
CA LEU A 129 7.19 4.71 -1.59
C LEU A 129 5.90 5.37 -1.10
N LEU A 130 5.25 4.82 -0.07
CA LEU A 130 4.05 5.41 0.50
C LEU A 130 4.36 6.77 1.16
N GLY A 131 5.48 6.89 1.86
CA GLY A 131 5.94 8.13 2.48
C GLY A 131 6.17 9.25 1.46
N LEU A 132 6.85 8.95 0.35
CA LEU A 132 7.09 9.92 -0.74
C LEU A 132 5.79 10.46 -1.32
N LEU A 133 4.80 9.59 -1.58
CA LEU A 133 3.48 10.02 -2.02
C LEU A 133 2.79 10.88 -0.96
N ASN A 134 2.77 10.40 0.28
CA ASN A 134 2.08 11.09 1.38
C ASN A 134 2.66 12.49 1.64
N THR A 135 3.98 12.68 1.52
CA THR A 135 4.60 14.00 1.61
C THR A 135 4.06 14.96 0.55
N GLN A 136 3.84 14.51 -0.68
CA GLN A 136 3.25 15.33 -1.75
C GLN A 136 1.78 15.67 -1.45
N LEU A 137 1.02 14.68 -0.95
CA LEU A 137 -0.40 14.86 -0.60
C LEU A 137 -0.58 15.78 0.61
N GLU A 138 0.36 15.74 1.54
CA GLU A 138 0.41 16.61 2.70
C GLU A 138 0.70 18.06 2.32
N LYS A 139 1.75 18.31 1.52
CA LYS A 139 2.08 19.64 1.01
C LYS A 139 0.91 20.31 0.28
N ARG A 140 0.02 19.52 -0.30
CA ARG A 140 -1.20 19.99 -0.98
C ARG A 140 -2.45 20.04 -0.07
N GLY A 141 -2.31 19.75 1.21
CA GLY A 141 -3.40 19.80 2.19
C GLY A 141 -4.42 18.64 2.11
N TYR A 142 -4.13 17.59 1.34
CA TYR A 142 -5.01 16.41 1.25
C TYR A 142 -4.85 15.48 2.46
N ILE A 143 -3.67 15.37 3.06
CA ILE A 143 -3.49 14.66 4.33
C ILE A 143 -3.58 15.68 5.47
N VAL A 144 -4.54 15.46 6.37
CA VAL A 144 -4.79 16.34 7.52
C VAL A 144 -4.33 15.66 8.80
N LYS A 145 -3.29 16.20 9.42
CA LYS A 145 -2.66 15.64 10.63
C LYS A 145 -3.43 15.89 11.94
N ARG A 146 -4.73 16.22 11.87
CA ARG A 146 -5.53 16.50 13.07
C ARG A 146 -5.96 15.21 13.76
N THR A 147 -6.62 14.33 13.01
CA THR A 147 -7.23 13.12 13.55
C THR A 147 -6.77 11.92 12.72
N THR A 148 -6.20 10.92 13.38
CA THR A 148 -5.75 9.67 12.76
C THR A 148 -6.58 8.50 13.28
N LEU A 149 -6.98 7.63 12.37
CA LEU A 149 -7.66 6.37 12.65
C LEU A 149 -6.65 5.23 12.52
N VAL A 150 -6.65 4.28 13.45
CA VAL A 150 -5.81 3.08 13.41
C VAL A 150 -6.66 1.83 13.56
N ASP A 151 -6.39 0.83 12.75
CA ASP A 151 -7.06 -0.48 12.84
C ASP A 151 -6.27 -1.56 12.07
N ALA A 152 -6.65 -2.83 12.27
CA ALA A 152 -6.05 -3.98 11.61
C ALA A 152 -7.09 -4.92 11.01
N THR A 153 -6.71 -5.60 9.94
CA THR A 153 -7.55 -6.60 9.30
C THR A 153 -6.78 -7.87 8.97
N LEU A 154 -7.42 -9.02 9.13
CA LEU A 154 -6.86 -10.31 8.71
C LEU A 154 -6.89 -10.44 7.19
N VAL A 155 -5.81 -11.03 6.66
CA VAL A 155 -5.63 -11.35 5.24
C VAL A 155 -5.10 -12.78 5.16
N GLU A 156 -5.73 -13.62 4.36
CA GLU A 156 -5.38 -15.03 4.25
C GLU A 156 -4.09 -15.22 3.44
N SER A 157 -3.29 -16.24 3.80
CA SER A 157 -2.17 -16.67 2.98
C SER A 157 -2.64 -17.26 1.65
N SER A 158 -1.79 -17.17 0.60
CA SER A 158 -2.03 -17.86 -0.67
C SER A 158 -1.91 -19.38 -0.56
N ARG A 159 -1.33 -19.88 0.51
CA ARG A 159 -1.19 -21.31 0.80
C ARG A 159 -2.19 -21.78 1.86
N LYS A 160 -2.52 -23.07 1.81
CA LYS A 160 -3.31 -23.70 2.87
C LYS A 160 -2.47 -23.82 4.14
N ARG A 161 -3.15 -23.83 5.29
CA ARG A 161 -2.51 -24.11 6.56
C ARG A 161 -1.81 -25.48 6.50
N PRO A 162 -0.55 -25.59 6.94
CA PRO A 162 0.12 -26.89 7.08
C PRO A 162 -0.59 -27.73 8.17
N ASP A 163 -0.47 -29.03 8.06
CA ASP A 163 -0.84 -29.91 9.16
C ASP A 163 0.13 -29.74 10.36
N VAL A 164 -0.23 -30.28 11.51
CA VAL A 164 0.54 -30.09 12.74
C VAL A 164 1.94 -30.70 12.62
N LYS A 165 2.08 -31.83 11.93
CA LYS A 165 3.38 -32.50 11.73
C LYS A 165 4.28 -31.70 10.80
N ALA A 166 3.77 -31.26 9.64
CA ALA A 166 4.52 -30.42 8.70
C ALA A 166 4.93 -29.08 9.32
N ALA A 167 4.09 -28.50 10.17
CA ALA A 167 4.43 -27.27 10.89
C ALA A 167 5.55 -27.48 11.93
N ALA A 168 5.52 -28.58 12.66
CA ALA A 168 6.54 -28.94 13.65
C ALA A 168 7.90 -29.22 12.99
N GLU A 169 7.90 -29.80 11.79
CA GLU A 169 9.10 -30.12 11.01
C GLU A 169 9.62 -28.95 10.17
N GLY A 170 9.07 -27.74 10.32
CA GLY A 170 9.49 -26.55 9.58
C GLY A 170 9.14 -26.58 8.09
N ARG A 171 8.29 -27.51 7.65
CA ARG A 171 7.84 -27.68 6.24
C ARG A 171 6.59 -26.83 5.94
N ALA A 172 6.40 -25.71 6.65
CA ALA A 172 5.29 -24.82 6.37
C ALA A 172 5.44 -24.17 4.97
N PRO A 173 4.43 -24.24 4.10
CA PRO A 173 4.49 -23.66 2.75
C PRO A 173 4.68 -22.16 2.73
N ASP A 174 4.37 -21.47 3.84
CA ASP A 174 4.53 -20.03 4.07
C ASP A 174 5.02 -19.87 5.52
N ALA A 175 6.34 -19.76 5.70
CA ALA A 175 6.99 -19.75 7.00
C ALA A 175 6.61 -18.54 7.87
N ASP A 176 6.30 -17.42 7.25
CA ASP A 176 5.94 -16.17 7.95
C ASP A 176 4.42 -16.07 8.24
N ALA A 177 3.59 -16.91 7.62
CA ALA A 177 2.18 -16.94 7.90
C ALA A 177 1.91 -17.63 9.23
N SER A 178 0.95 -17.15 9.98
CA SER A 178 0.57 -17.75 11.24
C SER A 178 -0.94 -18.00 11.36
N TYR A 179 -1.28 -18.90 12.28
CA TYR A 179 -2.67 -19.24 12.57
C TYR A 179 -3.25 -18.34 13.65
N THR A 180 -4.50 -17.91 13.45
CA THR A 180 -5.28 -17.23 14.49
C THR A 180 -6.76 -17.63 14.38
N ARG A 181 -7.52 -17.43 15.47
CA ARG A 181 -8.97 -17.69 15.50
C ARG A 181 -9.71 -16.40 15.81
N LYS A 182 -10.74 -16.09 15.02
CA LYS A 182 -11.63 -14.95 15.24
C LYS A 182 -13.07 -15.35 14.93
N TYR A 183 -14.00 -15.08 15.87
CA TYR A 183 -15.44 -15.43 15.70
C TYR A 183 -15.68 -16.87 15.24
N ASN A 184 -15.10 -17.85 15.93
CA ASN A 184 -15.18 -19.28 15.59
C ASN A 184 -14.65 -19.67 14.19
N ARG A 185 -14.03 -18.75 13.45
CA ARG A 185 -13.34 -19.03 12.19
C ARG A 185 -11.83 -19.04 12.37
N SER A 186 -11.21 -20.02 11.75
CA SER A 186 -9.75 -20.15 11.71
C SER A 186 -9.20 -19.40 10.51
N PHE A 187 -8.11 -18.65 10.74
CA PHE A 187 -7.40 -17.93 9.70
C PHE A 187 -5.94 -18.34 9.72
N TYR A 188 -5.36 -18.57 8.55
CA TYR A 188 -3.93 -18.76 8.35
C TYR A 188 -3.43 -17.70 7.39
N GLY A 189 -2.49 -16.87 7.83
CA GLY A 189 -1.97 -15.78 7.00
C GLY A 189 -1.37 -14.64 7.81
N TYR A 190 -1.81 -13.43 7.51
CA TYR A 190 -1.23 -12.18 7.94
C TYR A 190 -2.28 -11.20 8.51
N LYS A 191 -1.80 -10.13 9.13
CA LYS A 191 -2.59 -8.95 9.46
C LYS A 191 -2.03 -7.74 8.73
N ALA A 192 -2.93 -6.95 8.15
CA ALA A 192 -2.62 -5.63 7.61
C ALA A 192 -3.07 -4.58 8.63
N HIS A 193 -2.11 -3.82 9.15
CA HIS A 193 -2.33 -2.70 10.06
C HIS A 193 -2.21 -1.42 9.26
N ILE A 194 -3.17 -0.53 9.37
CA ILE A 194 -3.14 0.76 8.70
C ILE A 194 -3.47 1.90 9.64
N SER A 195 -2.91 3.07 9.34
CA SER A 195 -3.43 4.33 9.84
C SER A 195 -3.90 5.20 8.68
N SER A 196 -4.93 6.00 8.92
CA SER A 196 -5.48 6.93 7.92
C SER A 196 -5.87 8.26 8.55
N ASP A 197 -5.87 9.34 7.75
CA ASP A 197 -6.48 10.58 8.19
C ASP A 197 -8.01 10.45 8.21
N ALA A 198 -8.67 11.10 9.18
CA ALA A 198 -10.11 11.01 9.35
C ALA A 198 -10.91 11.91 8.39
N LYS A 199 -10.28 12.91 7.77
CA LYS A 199 -10.97 13.88 6.89
C LYS A 199 -11.15 13.33 5.48
N HIS A 200 -10.06 12.92 4.85
CA HIS A 200 -10.08 12.47 3.46
C HIS A 200 -9.94 10.96 3.32
N HIS A 201 -9.70 10.25 4.44
CA HIS A 201 -9.52 8.80 4.52
C HIS A 201 -8.34 8.27 3.68
N LEU A 202 -7.25 9.05 3.60
CA LEU A 202 -6.02 8.64 2.96
C LEU A 202 -5.18 7.82 3.93
N ILE A 203 -4.58 6.74 3.45
CA ILE A 203 -3.72 5.86 4.26
C ILE A 203 -2.40 6.58 4.53
N ARG A 204 -2.03 6.73 5.81
CA ARG A 204 -0.79 7.35 6.24
C ARG A 204 0.33 6.34 6.41
N THR A 205 0.02 5.22 7.05
CA THR A 205 0.97 4.13 7.32
C THR A 205 0.31 2.80 7.03
N ALA A 206 1.09 1.84 6.55
CA ALA A 206 0.63 0.50 6.23
C ALA A 206 1.72 -0.53 6.57
N VAL A 207 1.43 -1.46 7.48
CA VAL A 207 2.37 -2.45 8.01
C VAL A 207 1.74 -3.84 7.98
N VAL A 208 2.49 -4.85 7.54
CA VAL A 208 2.08 -6.25 7.59
C VAL A 208 2.74 -6.96 8.77
N SER A 209 1.99 -7.77 9.47
CA SER A 209 2.49 -8.68 10.49
C SER A 209 1.94 -10.09 10.29
N THR A 210 2.45 -11.04 11.06
CA THR A 210 1.85 -12.38 11.14
C THR A 210 0.44 -12.29 11.75
N ALA A 211 -0.48 -13.21 11.40
CA ALA A 211 -1.84 -13.18 11.91
C ALA A 211 -1.92 -13.33 13.44
N LYS A 212 -0.92 -13.96 14.08
CA LYS A 212 -0.84 -14.16 15.54
C LYS A 212 -0.43 -12.88 16.28
N ALA A 213 0.24 -11.93 15.63
CA ALA A 213 0.71 -10.71 16.26
C ALA A 213 -0.44 -9.93 16.92
N GLN A 214 -0.22 -9.42 18.13
CA GLN A 214 -1.21 -8.59 18.82
C GLN A 214 -1.19 -7.17 18.25
N ASP A 215 -2.36 -6.63 17.97
CA ASP A 215 -2.50 -5.32 17.32
C ASP A 215 -1.86 -4.19 18.12
N CYS A 216 -1.92 -4.28 19.47
CA CYS A 216 -1.36 -3.25 20.36
C CYS A 216 0.17 -3.12 20.29
N HIS A 217 0.90 -4.17 19.92
CA HIS A 217 2.37 -4.13 19.83
C HIS A 217 2.86 -3.38 18.58
N LEU A 218 2.01 -3.26 17.57
CA LEU A 218 2.34 -2.55 16.33
C LEU A 218 1.86 -1.10 16.35
N PHE A 219 1.29 -0.64 17.47
CA PHE A 219 0.72 0.69 17.57
C PHE A 219 1.75 1.79 17.25
N GLU A 220 2.94 1.73 17.82
CA GLU A 220 4.00 2.73 17.58
C GLU A 220 4.48 2.78 16.12
N GLN A 221 4.43 1.63 15.42
CA GLN A 221 4.83 1.56 14.00
C GLN A 221 3.79 2.16 13.06
N ILE A 222 2.50 2.10 13.43
CA ILE A 222 1.40 2.59 12.60
C ILE A 222 0.89 3.97 13.01
N ALA A 223 1.11 4.37 14.26
CA ALA A 223 0.63 5.64 14.81
C ALA A 223 1.60 6.77 14.45
N PRO A 224 1.24 7.72 13.58
CA PRO A 224 2.12 8.85 13.27
C PRO A 224 2.18 9.82 14.45
N ALA A 225 3.39 10.16 14.87
CA ALA A 225 3.63 11.04 16.03
C ALA A 225 3.21 12.52 15.80
N ASP A 226 2.96 12.90 14.56
CA ASP A 226 2.62 14.25 14.12
C ASP A 226 1.11 14.53 14.06
N THR A 227 0.29 13.69 14.70
CA THR A 227 -1.17 13.86 14.79
C THR A 227 -1.60 14.47 16.13
N LYS A 228 -2.77 15.15 16.17
CA LYS A 228 -3.30 15.71 17.41
C LYS A 228 -4.14 14.71 18.21
N GLU A 229 -4.78 13.75 17.55
CA GLU A 229 -5.60 12.74 18.19
C GLU A 229 -5.62 11.42 17.40
N ILE A 230 -5.69 10.28 18.11
CA ILE A 230 -5.75 8.95 17.51
C ILE A 230 -6.98 8.20 18.01
N TYR A 231 -7.74 7.64 17.06
CA TYR A 231 -8.86 6.74 17.33
C TYR A 231 -8.51 5.31 16.93
N GLY A 232 -8.78 4.38 17.82
CA GLY A 232 -8.53 2.95 17.62
C GLY A 232 -9.51 2.08 18.39
N ASP A 233 -9.50 0.77 18.09
CA ASP A 233 -10.30 -0.21 18.83
C ASP A 233 -9.73 -0.41 20.25
N LYS A 234 -10.53 -1.00 21.13
CA LYS A 234 -10.17 -1.41 22.50
C LYS A 234 -8.95 -2.34 22.59
N ALA A 235 -8.58 -3.02 21.49
CA ALA A 235 -7.34 -3.81 21.42
C ALA A 235 -6.09 -2.96 21.63
N TYR A 236 -6.13 -1.68 21.28
CA TYR A 236 -5.03 -0.73 21.47
C TYR A 236 -5.02 -0.05 22.85
N ASP A 237 -6.01 -0.32 23.73
CA ASP A 237 -6.13 0.31 25.06
C ASP A 237 -5.15 -0.31 26.07
N THR A 238 -3.86 -0.11 25.90
CA THR A 238 -2.78 -0.56 26.78
C THR A 238 -2.13 0.58 27.54
N LYS A 239 -1.46 0.25 28.66
CA LYS A 239 -0.69 1.25 29.42
C LYS A 239 0.45 1.84 28.57
N ALA A 240 1.14 1.00 27.78
CA ALA A 240 2.24 1.41 26.90
C ALA A 240 1.75 2.41 25.84
N ASN A 241 0.68 2.10 25.10
CA ASN A 241 0.16 2.97 24.07
C ASN A 241 -0.35 4.31 24.64
N LYS A 242 -0.96 4.31 25.83
CA LYS A 242 -1.35 5.54 26.53
C LYS A 242 -0.15 6.39 26.94
N ALA A 243 0.94 5.75 27.40
CA ALA A 243 2.18 6.44 27.74
C ALA A 243 2.82 7.05 26.49
N TRP A 244 2.87 6.30 25.39
CA TRP A 244 3.38 6.77 24.11
C TRP A 244 2.59 7.98 23.62
N MET A 245 1.25 7.93 23.59
CA MET A 245 0.41 9.06 23.19
C MET A 245 0.62 10.30 24.10
N ARG A 246 0.76 10.12 25.42
CA ARG A 246 1.07 11.23 26.35
C ARG A 246 2.43 11.86 26.05
N LYS A 247 3.46 11.04 25.81
CA LYS A 247 4.81 11.50 25.42
C LYS A 247 4.76 12.40 24.19
N HIS A 248 3.94 12.04 23.19
CA HIS A 248 3.79 12.80 21.94
C HIS A 248 2.68 13.87 22.00
N ARG A 249 2.07 14.13 23.16
CA ARG A 249 0.98 15.10 23.36
C ARG A 249 -0.24 14.82 22.46
N ILE A 250 -0.54 13.55 22.21
CA ILE A 250 -1.64 13.08 21.38
C ILE A 250 -2.86 12.77 22.25
N ARG A 251 -4.02 13.32 21.88
CA ARG A 251 -5.29 13.02 22.56
C ARG A 251 -5.72 11.57 22.30
N ASN A 252 -6.05 10.87 23.39
CA ASN A 252 -6.46 9.48 23.34
C ASN A 252 -7.93 9.34 22.92
N GLY A 253 -8.15 8.90 21.67
CA GLY A 253 -9.45 8.50 21.10
C GLY A 253 -9.68 6.98 21.09
N ILE A 254 -8.80 6.15 21.70
CA ILE A 254 -8.97 4.70 21.73
C ILE A 254 -10.17 4.33 22.60
N GLU A 255 -10.96 3.33 22.16
CA GLU A 255 -12.08 2.79 22.94
C GLU A 255 -11.55 2.17 24.24
N LYS A 256 -12.12 2.52 25.39
CA LYS A 256 -11.71 1.99 26.71
C LYS A 256 -12.09 0.51 26.81
N LYS A 257 -11.15 -0.32 27.22
CA LYS A 257 -11.37 -1.74 27.51
C LYS A 257 -11.82 -1.90 28.97
N GLY A 258 -12.84 -2.72 29.22
CA GLY A 258 -13.17 -3.17 30.58
C GLY A 258 -12.09 -4.15 31.08
N ALA A 259 -11.85 -4.13 32.39
CA ALA A 259 -10.99 -5.13 33.05
C ALA A 259 -11.87 -6.21 33.72
N TYR A 260 -11.25 -7.34 34.10
CA TYR A 260 -11.98 -8.49 34.66
C TYR A 260 -12.87 -8.10 35.87
N HIS A 261 -12.34 -7.23 36.75
CA HIS A 261 -13.05 -6.75 37.94
C HIS A 261 -13.62 -5.34 37.83
N ILE A 262 -13.43 -4.64 36.69
CA ILE A 262 -13.84 -3.25 36.52
C ILE A 262 -14.74 -3.16 35.27
N LYS A 263 -16.05 -3.14 35.52
CA LYS A 263 -17.03 -2.94 34.44
C LYS A 263 -16.95 -1.50 33.91
N LEU A 264 -17.23 -1.34 32.61
CA LEU A 264 -17.38 0.00 32.02
C LEU A 264 -18.59 0.70 32.60
N THR A 265 -18.41 1.94 33.00
CA THR A 265 -19.54 2.83 33.41
C THR A 265 -20.41 3.18 32.21
N ASP A 266 -21.61 3.70 32.46
CA ASP A 266 -22.48 4.17 31.37
C ASP A 266 -21.89 5.38 30.63
N TRP A 267 -21.10 6.19 31.34
CA TRP A 267 -20.31 7.25 30.70
C TRP A 267 -19.25 6.66 29.77
N ASP A 268 -18.49 5.66 30.20
CA ASP A 268 -17.51 4.96 29.37
C ASP A 268 -18.16 4.35 28.11
N ARG A 269 -19.33 3.72 28.27
CA ARG A 269 -20.09 3.13 27.16
C ARG A 269 -20.56 4.18 26.15
N ARG A 270 -21.07 5.34 26.63
CA ARG A 270 -21.46 6.47 25.78
C ARG A 270 -20.25 7.04 25.04
N ASN A 271 -19.12 7.23 25.74
CA ASN A 271 -17.89 7.76 25.15
C ASN A 271 -17.31 6.78 24.11
N ASN A 272 -17.24 5.48 24.40
CA ASN A 272 -16.84 4.46 23.44
C ASN A 272 -17.72 4.47 22.19
N ARG A 273 -19.03 4.68 22.32
CA ARG A 273 -19.96 4.78 21.19
C ARG A 273 -19.65 5.98 20.30
N ARG A 274 -19.28 7.14 20.87
CA ARG A 274 -18.82 8.32 20.13
C ARG A 274 -17.50 8.05 19.40
N LYS A 275 -16.53 7.46 20.09
CA LYS A 275 -15.22 7.10 19.51
C LYS A 275 -15.36 6.12 18.34
N ARG A 276 -16.21 5.11 18.49
CA ARG A 276 -16.51 4.11 17.46
C ARG A 276 -17.07 4.74 16.19
N ARG A 277 -17.96 5.72 16.30
CA ARG A 277 -18.50 6.43 15.13
C ARG A 277 -17.41 7.06 14.28
N VAL A 278 -16.40 7.66 14.91
CA VAL A 278 -15.25 8.23 14.20
C VAL A 278 -14.39 7.12 13.59
N ARG A 279 -14.11 6.05 14.34
CA ARG A 279 -13.27 4.93 13.90
C ARG A 279 -13.87 4.15 12.71
N THR A 280 -15.19 3.98 12.67
CA THR A 280 -15.87 3.19 11.62
C THR A 280 -15.49 3.60 10.18
N HIS A 281 -15.02 4.81 9.98
CA HIS A 281 -14.56 5.25 8.65
C HIS A 281 -13.37 4.43 8.11
N ILE A 282 -12.51 3.87 8.97
CA ILE A 282 -11.39 3.03 8.53
C ILE A 282 -11.87 1.69 7.94
N GLU A 283 -13.03 1.20 8.38
CA GLU A 283 -13.63 -0.03 7.85
C GLU A 283 -13.95 0.07 6.35
N ARG A 284 -14.28 1.29 5.87
CA ARG A 284 -14.50 1.56 4.44
C ARG A 284 -13.21 1.39 3.63
N ILE A 285 -12.05 1.74 4.21
CA ILE A 285 -10.74 1.54 3.58
C ILE A 285 -10.49 0.04 3.42
N PHE A 286 -10.68 -0.75 4.49
CA PHE A 286 -10.54 -2.20 4.42
C PHE A 286 -11.52 -2.85 3.45
N ALA A 287 -12.77 -2.39 3.43
CA ALA A 287 -13.77 -2.86 2.47
C ALA A 287 -13.31 -2.58 1.02
N HIS A 288 -12.74 -1.40 0.77
CA HIS A 288 -12.19 -1.07 -0.55
C HIS A 288 -11.00 -1.97 -0.93
N LEU A 289 -10.02 -2.12 -0.02
CA LEU A 289 -8.86 -2.99 -0.25
C LEU A 289 -9.31 -4.43 -0.54
N LYS A 290 -10.25 -4.98 0.22
CA LYS A 290 -10.74 -6.35 0.06
C LYS A 290 -11.62 -6.56 -1.17
N LYS A 291 -12.47 -5.58 -1.53
CA LYS A 291 -13.41 -5.70 -2.65
C LYS A 291 -12.78 -5.33 -3.98
N TRP A 292 -12.11 -4.18 -4.04
CA TRP A 292 -11.65 -3.60 -5.31
C TRP A 292 -10.19 -3.87 -5.63
N GLN A 293 -9.35 -4.15 -4.60
CA GLN A 293 -7.95 -4.52 -4.79
C GLN A 293 -7.69 -6.00 -4.46
N PHE A 294 -8.76 -6.79 -4.27
CA PHE A 294 -8.71 -8.24 -4.02
C PHE A 294 -7.82 -8.65 -2.82
N TYR A 295 -7.72 -7.79 -1.80
CA TYR A 295 -6.84 -8.00 -0.64
C TYR A 295 -7.51 -8.80 0.48
N ARG A 296 -8.28 -9.85 0.12
CA ARG A 296 -8.77 -10.87 1.06
C ARG A 296 -7.72 -11.93 1.30
N LYS A 297 -6.88 -12.15 0.30
CA LYS A 297 -5.81 -13.14 0.26
C LYS A 297 -4.57 -12.47 -0.32
N VAL A 298 -3.39 -12.74 0.27
CA VAL A 298 -2.13 -12.21 -0.25
C VAL A 298 -1.71 -12.92 -1.52
N ARG A 299 -0.96 -12.25 -2.38
CA ARG A 299 -0.43 -12.83 -3.62
C ARG A 299 0.89 -13.57 -3.40
N TYR A 300 1.67 -13.12 -2.44
CA TYR A 300 3.05 -13.56 -2.24
C TYR A 300 3.22 -14.33 -0.93
N LEU A 301 4.34 -15.05 -0.82
CA LEU A 301 4.79 -15.70 0.39
C LEU A 301 5.82 -14.82 1.10
N GLY A 302 5.80 -14.83 2.42
CA GLY A 302 6.74 -14.10 3.26
C GLY A 302 6.31 -12.66 3.57
N LEU A 303 6.75 -12.15 4.73
CA LEU A 303 6.37 -10.83 5.25
C LEU A 303 6.82 -9.69 4.33
N VAL A 304 8.05 -9.72 3.84
CA VAL A 304 8.63 -8.61 3.06
C VAL A 304 7.90 -8.39 1.74
N ARG A 305 7.58 -9.47 1.01
CA ARG A 305 6.82 -9.38 -0.25
C ARG A 305 5.40 -8.89 -0.03
N ASN A 306 4.77 -9.34 1.06
CA ASN A 306 3.42 -8.90 1.43
C ASN A 306 3.43 -7.46 1.98
N GLN A 307 4.53 -7.00 2.59
CA GLN A 307 4.72 -5.59 2.95
C GLN A 307 4.74 -4.71 1.69
N LEU A 308 5.50 -5.09 0.66
CA LEU A 308 5.49 -4.38 -0.63
C LEU A 308 4.09 -4.38 -1.25
N GLU A 309 3.40 -5.52 -1.26
CA GLU A 309 2.03 -5.61 -1.77
C GLU A 309 1.09 -4.63 -1.06
N LEU A 310 1.10 -4.60 0.27
CA LEU A 310 0.27 -3.67 1.05
C LEU A 310 0.64 -2.21 0.79
N THR A 311 1.93 -1.89 0.72
CA THR A 311 2.42 -0.55 0.41
C THR A 311 1.92 -0.07 -0.96
N LEU A 312 2.04 -0.90 -2.00
CA LEU A 312 1.55 -0.56 -3.34
C LEU A 312 0.02 -0.45 -3.41
N LYS A 313 -0.70 -1.29 -2.66
CA LYS A 313 -2.16 -1.16 -2.52
C LYS A 313 -2.56 0.13 -1.81
N ALA A 314 -1.83 0.53 -0.78
CA ALA A 314 -2.06 1.80 -0.09
C ALA A 314 -1.78 3.01 -1.00
N VAL A 315 -0.69 2.98 -1.78
CA VAL A 315 -0.38 3.97 -2.81
C VAL A 315 -1.52 4.05 -3.84
N ALA A 316 -1.92 2.92 -4.42
CA ALA A 316 -3.00 2.87 -5.42
C ALA A 316 -4.34 3.36 -4.84
N TYR A 317 -4.66 2.98 -3.60
CA TYR A 317 -5.84 3.47 -2.90
C TYR A 317 -5.81 4.99 -2.73
N ASN A 318 -4.71 5.55 -2.23
CA ASN A 318 -4.56 6.99 -2.03
C ASN A 318 -4.68 7.77 -3.35
N LEU A 319 -4.07 7.28 -4.42
CA LEU A 319 -4.13 7.89 -5.75
C LEU A 319 -5.56 7.89 -6.31
N LYS A 320 -6.27 6.77 -6.21
CA LYS A 320 -7.67 6.67 -6.63
C LYS A 320 -8.58 7.57 -5.80
N ARG A 321 -8.35 7.62 -4.47
CA ARG A 321 -9.12 8.49 -3.57
C ARG A 321 -8.87 9.96 -3.86
N LEU A 322 -7.61 10.35 -4.10
CA LEU A 322 -7.23 11.70 -4.51
C LEU A 322 -7.97 12.14 -5.78
N ALA A 323 -7.96 11.30 -6.82
CA ALA A 323 -8.67 11.61 -8.06
C ALA A 323 -10.17 11.84 -7.84
N GLY A 324 -10.80 11.03 -6.96
CA GLY A 324 -12.20 11.23 -6.58
C GLY A 324 -12.46 12.52 -5.81
N ILE A 325 -11.55 12.91 -4.89
CA ILE A 325 -11.66 14.18 -4.13
C ILE A 325 -11.58 15.37 -5.09
N MET A 326 -10.60 15.36 -6.00
CA MET A 326 -10.42 16.43 -6.99
C MET A 326 -11.60 16.57 -7.93
N GLN A 327 -12.20 15.45 -8.34
CA GLN A 327 -13.39 15.47 -9.18
C GLN A 327 -14.61 16.08 -8.45
N MET A 328 -14.72 15.86 -7.14
CA MET A 328 -15.79 16.49 -6.34
C MET A 328 -15.56 17.99 -6.12
N GLN A 329 -14.30 18.44 -6.07
CA GLN A 329 -13.96 19.86 -5.92
C GLN A 329 -14.09 20.66 -7.23
N ALA A 330 -14.08 19.98 -8.37
CA ALA A 330 -14.22 20.59 -9.70
C ALA A 330 -15.69 20.74 -10.15
N LYS A 331 -16.62 20.15 -9.41
CA LYS A 331 -18.07 20.32 -9.58
C LYS A 331 -18.61 21.41 -8.66
#